data_1e84b80eebe5a42fec8cb87459ff9416
#
_entry.id   1e84b80eebe5a42fec8cb87459ff9416
#
_cell.length_a   1.000
_cell.length_b   1.000
_cell.length_c   1.000
_cell.angle_alpha   90.00
_cell.angle_beta   90.00
_cell.angle_gamma   90.00
#
_symmetry.space_group_name_H-M   'P 1'
#
loop_
_entity.id
_entity.type
_entity.pdbx_description
1 polymer ?
#
loop_
_entity_poly.entity_id
_entity_poly.type
_entity_poly.pdbx_seq_one_letter_code
_entity_poly.pdbx_strand_id
1 'polypeptide(L)'
;QTTLPGDMIEPIIGAWSTHFVDAGLTKCIQRSMITSIYEWENSIQNSKEWKIQMKVTNNNKDNLIKLIRDKHPYEIPQIISWKVETTADYARWIEE
;
A
#
# COMPACT_ATOMS: atom_id res chain seq x y z
N GLN A 1 -2.10 0.19 4.23
CA GLN A 1 -2.73 0.83 3.07
C GLN A 1 -1.99 2.11 2.70
N THR A 2 -1.81 2.32 1.42
CA THR A 2 -1.25 3.57 0.87
C THR A 2 -2.00 3.94 -0.40
N THR A 3 -1.71 5.13 -0.93
CA THR A 3 -2.21 5.55 -2.24
C THR A 3 -1.04 5.97 -3.13
N LEU A 4 -1.20 5.80 -4.44
CA LEU A 4 -0.24 6.20 -5.45
C LEU A 4 -0.92 7.08 -6.49
N PRO A 5 -0.17 7.92 -7.24
CA PRO A 5 -0.75 8.77 -8.29
C PRO A 5 -1.57 7.97 -9.30
N GLY A 6 -2.76 8.46 -9.61
CA GLY A 6 -3.69 7.78 -10.53
C GLY A 6 -3.23 7.76 -11.97
N ASP A 7 -2.27 8.61 -12.35
CA ASP A 7 -1.68 8.63 -13.69
C ASP A 7 -0.58 7.58 -13.89
N MET A 8 -0.15 6.91 -12.84
CA MET A 8 0.74 5.76 -12.97
C MET A 8 -0.01 4.63 -13.66
N ILE A 9 0.59 4.06 -14.70
CA ILE A 9 -0.05 2.98 -15.45
C ILE A 9 0.12 1.62 -14.75
N GLU A 10 -0.76 0.69 -15.05
CA GLU A 10 -0.80 -0.65 -14.44
C GLU A 10 0.55 -1.37 -14.36
N PRO A 11 1.37 -1.45 -15.44
CA PRO A 11 2.66 -2.12 -15.35
C PRO A 11 3.61 -1.48 -14.32
N ILE A 12 3.55 -0.17 -14.15
CA ILE A 12 4.38 0.54 -13.18
C ILE A 12 3.89 0.25 -11.76
N ILE A 13 2.59 0.26 -11.54
CA ILE A 13 1.99 -0.11 -10.25
C ILE A 13 2.36 -1.55 -9.89
N GLY A 14 2.27 -2.47 -10.85
CA GLY A 14 2.66 -3.86 -10.64
C GLY A 14 4.13 -4.02 -10.28
N ALA A 15 5.02 -3.34 -11.00
CA ALA A 15 6.45 -3.36 -10.71
C ALA A 15 6.77 -2.78 -9.33
N TRP A 16 6.16 -1.66 -8.98
CA TRP A 16 6.31 -1.04 -7.66
C TRP A 16 5.86 -2.00 -6.55
N SER A 17 4.70 -2.62 -6.73
CA SER A 17 4.13 -3.54 -5.74
C SER A 17 4.98 -4.80 -5.55
N THR A 18 5.55 -5.32 -6.63
CA THR A 18 6.34 -6.55 -6.60
C THR A 18 7.58 -6.42 -5.69
N HIS A 19 8.14 -5.23 -5.55
CA HIS A 19 9.27 -5.00 -4.63
C HIS A 19 9.01 -5.50 -3.22
N PHE A 20 7.79 -5.31 -2.72
CA PHE A 20 7.44 -5.65 -1.34
C PHE A 20 7.24 -7.16 -1.17
N VAL A 21 6.75 -7.82 -2.19
CA VAL A 21 6.64 -9.29 -2.21
C VAL A 21 8.02 -9.92 -2.33
N ASP A 22 8.86 -9.40 -3.22
CA ASP A 22 10.23 -9.89 -3.41
C ASP A 22 11.07 -9.70 -2.15
N ALA A 23 10.83 -8.65 -1.40
CA ALA A 23 11.50 -8.40 -0.12
C ALA A 23 11.04 -9.35 1.00
N GLY A 24 10.03 -10.18 0.76
CA GLY A 24 9.49 -11.10 1.75
C GLY A 24 8.66 -10.44 2.85
N LEU A 25 8.20 -9.20 2.64
CA LEU A 25 7.49 -8.43 3.65
C LEU A 25 5.98 -8.59 3.60
N THR A 26 5.45 -8.98 2.45
CA THR A 26 4.02 -9.24 2.26
C THR A 26 3.84 -10.33 1.22
N LYS A 27 2.75 -11.07 1.30
CA LYS A 27 2.40 -12.09 0.30
C LYS A 27 1.21 -11.71 -0.56
N CYS A 28 0.47 -10.69 -0.17
CA CYS A 28 -0.75 -10.32 -0.88
C CYS A 28 -0.89 -8.81 -0.94
N ILE A 29 -0.94 -8.30 -2.16
CA ILE A 29 -1.16 -6.88 -2.44
C ILE A 29 -2.36 -6.77 -3.36
N GLN A 30 -3.30 -5.93 -2.98
CA GLN A 30 -4.51 -5.68 -3.75
C GLN A 30 -4.60 -4.19 -4.06
N ARG A 31 -5.11 -3.85 -5.23
CA ARG A 31 -5.21 -2.46 -5.67
C ARG A 31 -6.54 -2.18 -6.34
N SER A 32 -6.97 -0.94 -6.21
CA SER A 32 -8.14 -0.43 -6.92
C SER A 32 -7.95 1.05 -7.23
N MET A 33 -8.58 1.51 -8.30
CA MET A 33 -8.60 2.94 -8.63
C MET A 33 -9.72 3.60 -7.84
N ILE A 34 -9.39 4.71 -7.16
CA ILE A 34 -10.33 5.50 -6.38
C ILE A 34 -10.24 6.97 -6.79
N THR A 35 -11.21 7.76 -6.37
CA THR A 35 -11.15 9.22 -6.43
C THR A 35 -11.01 9.73 -5.01
N SER A 36 -10.02 10.59 -4.78
CA SER A 36 -9.75 11.19 -3.48
C SER A 36 -10.03 12.67 -3.51
N ILE A 37 -10.68 13.17 -2.45
CA ILE A 37 -10.89 14.60 -2.23
C ILE A 37 -10.14 14.97 -0.96
N TYR A 38 -9.22 15.92 -1.05
CA TYR A 38 -8.36 16.29 0.08
C TYR A 38 -7.89 17.73 -0.04
N GLU A 39 -7.45 18.28 1.08
CA GLU A 39 -6.85 19.61 1.11
C GLU A 39 -5.33 19.50 1.04
N TRP A 40 -4.73 20.27 0.14
CA TRP A 40 -3.28 20.38 -0.01
C TRP A 40 -2.93 21.83 -0.35
N GLU A 41 -2.00 22.42 0.42
CA GLU A 41 -1.58 23.81 0.23
C GLU A 41 -2.75 24.79 0.16
N ASN A 42 -3.70 24.66 1.08
CA ASN A 42 -4.90 25.51 1.21
C ASN A 42 -5.87 25.42 0.04
N SER A 43 -5.77 24.40 -0.80
CA SER A 43 -6.75 24.17 -1.87
C SER A 43 -7.30 22.76 -1.83
N ILE A 44 -8.56 22.64 -2.25
CA ILE A 44 -9.23 21.35 -2.33
C ILE A 44 -8.83 20.67 -3.63
N GLN A 45 -8.28 19.46 -3.49
CA GLN A 45 -7.91 18.62 -4.61
C GLN A 45 -8.94 17.52 -4.81
N ASN A 46 -9.18 17.16 -6.06
CA ASN A 46 -10.05 16.06 -6.44
C ASN A 46 -9.32 15.29 -7.54
N SER A 47 -8.74 14.15 -7.20
CA SER A 47 -7.89 13.42 -8.12
C SER A 47 -8.06 11.92 -8.01
N LYS A 48 -7.73 11.23 -9.08
CA LYS A 48 -7.68 9.77 -9.08
C LYS A 48 -6.40 9.29 -8.42
N GLU A 49 -6.53 8.22 -7.65
CA GLU A 49 -5.41 7.56 -7.00
C GLU A 49 -5.59 6.05 -7.04
N TRP A 50 -4.47 5.33 -7.07
CA TRP A 50 -4.47 3.91 -6.78
C TRP A 50 -4.50 3.71 -5.27
N LYS A 51 -5.47 2.95 -4.78
CA LYS A 51 -5.47 2.49 -3.39
C LYS A 51 -4.80 1.12 -3.34
N ILE A 52 -3.78 1.00 -2.52
CA ILE A 52 -2.98 -0.21 -2.39
C ILE A 52 -3.14 -0.76 -0.98
N GLN A 53 -3.58 -2.00 -0.85
CA GLN A 53 -3.66 -2.69 0.44
C GLN A 53 -2.72 -3.88 0.45
N MET A 54 -1.97 -4.03 1.53
CA MET A 54 -0.99 -5.11 1.70
C MET A 54 -1.32 -5.87 2.97
N LYS A 55 -1.32 -7.21 2.88
CA LYS A 55 -1.48 -8.07 4.05
C LYS A 55 -0.11 -8.33 4.64
N VAL A 56 0.04 -8.12 5.94
CA VAL A 56 1.34 -8.20 6.61
C VAL A 56 1.18 -8.78 8.00
N THR A 57 2.19 -9.52 8.47
CA THR A 57 2.25 -9.98 9.86
C THR A 57 2.72 -8.85 10.77
N ASN A 58 2.42 -8.96 12.07
CA ASN A 58 2.91 -8.00 13.04
C ASN A 58 4.44 -7.88 13.03
N ASN A 59 5.16 -8.98 12.81
CA ASN A 59 6.61 -8.99 12.79
C ASN A 59 7.20 -8.19 11.64
N ASN A 60 6.51 -8.14 10.50
CA ASN A 60 7.00 -7.48 9.29
C ASN A 60 6.44 -6.08 9.09
N LYS A 61 5.46 -5.67 9.91
CA LYS A 61 4.73 -4.42 9.70
C LYS A 61 5.64 -3.20 9.64
N ASP A 62 6.52 -3.04 10.63
CA ASP A 62 7.37 -1.86 10.71
C ASP A 62 8.37 -1.79 9.55
N ASN A 63 8.94 -2.92 9.17
CA ASN A 63 9.84 -3.00 8.02
C ASN A 63 9.11 -2.73 6.71
N LEU A 64 7.88 -3.20 6.58
CA LEU A 64 7.06 -2.92 5.40
C LEU A 64 6.74 -1.43 5.29
N ILE A 65 6.31 -0.80 6.39
CA ILE A 65 6.02 0.64 6.42
C ILE A 65 7.25 1.45 6.01
N LYS A 66 8.41 1.08 6.54
CA LYS A 66 9.66 1.75 6.20
C LYS A 66 10.00 1.63 4.73
N LEU A 67 9.85 0.44 4.14
CA LEU A 67 10.14 0.24 2.72
C LEU A 67 9.13 0.96 1.82
N ILE A 68 7.85 0.97 2.19
CA ILE A 68 6.84 1.74 1.45
C ILE A 68 7.22 3.22 1.45
N ARG A 69 7.61 3.75 2.60
CA ARG A 69 8.00 5.15 2.74
C ARG A 69 9.21 5.49 1.87
N ASP A 70 10.22 4.62 1.88
CA ASP A 70 11.44 4.81 1.10
C ASP A 70 11.19 4.83 -0.41
N LYS A 71 10.20 4.08 -0.87
CA LYS A 71 9.89 3.94 -2.30
C LYS A 71 8.70 4.78 -2.76
N HIS A 72 8.14 5.59 -1.89
CA HIS A 72 6.92 6.33 -2.19
C HIS A 72 7.22 7.60 -3.00
N PRO A 73 6.44 7.88 -4.06
CA PRO A 73 6.65 9.10 -4.86
C PRO A 73 6.15 10.39 -4.19
N TYR A 74 5.25 10.28 -3.20
CA TYR A 74 4.75 11.46 -2.49
C TYR A 74 5.71 11.91 -1.40
N GLU A 75 5.78 13.21 -1.19
CA GLU A 75 6.53 13.81 -0.07
C GLU A 75 5.94 13.39 1.28
N ILE A 76 4.61 13.44 1.39
CA ILE A 76 3.88 13.03 2.59
C ILE A 76 2.88 11.95 2.19
N PRO A 77 3.30 10.68 2.18
CA PRO A 77 2.41 9.59 1.77
C PRO A 77 1.40 9.25 2.85
N GLN A 78 0.20 8.83 2.44
CA GLN A 78 -0.72 8.14 3.32
C GLN A 78 -0.18 6.73 3.55
N ILE A 79 0.17 6.40 4.78
CA ILE A 79 0.52 5.03 5.17
C ILE A 79 -0.25 4.75 6.46
N ILE A 80 -1.31 3.97 6.36
CA ILE A 80 -2.14 3.62 7.50
C ILE A 80 -2.19 2.11 7.67
N SER A 81 -2.30 1.67 8.91
CA SER A 81 -2.39 0.25 9.22
C SER A 81 -3.42 0.01 10.31
N TRP A 82 -4.05 -1.14 10.26
CA TRP A 82 -4.98 -1.59 11.30
C TRP A 82 -4.96 -3.11 11.35
N LYS A 83 -5.31 -3.64 12.52
CA LYS A 83 -5.41 -5.08 12.69
C LYS A 83 -6.71 -5.60 12.09
N VAL A 84 -6.63 -6.77 11.45
CA VAL A 84 -7.80 -7.45 10.90
C VAL A 84 -7.86 -8.87 11.44
N GLU A 85 -9.06 -9.41 11.52
CA GLU A 85 -9.29 -10.82 11.80
C GLU A 85 -9.35 -11.57 10.48
N THR A 86 -8.89 -12.80 10.49
CA THR A 86 -8.95 -13.68 9.33
C THR A 86 -9.07 -15.13 9.77
N THR A 87 -9.32 -16.01 8.80
CA THR A 87 -9.34 -17.44 9.07
C THR A 87 -7.94 -17.94 9.39
N ALA A 88 -7.88 -19.04 10.15
CA ALA A 88 -6.59 -19.60 10.60
C ALA A 88 -5.70 -20.05 9.44
N ASP A 89 -6.28 -20.61 8.39
CA ASP A 89 -5.52 -21.07 7.23
C ASP A 89 -4.94 -19.91 6.42
N TYR A 90 -5.68 -18.82 6.26
CA TYR A 90 -5.16 -17.62 5.59
C TYR A 90 -4.04 -16.96 6.42
N ALA A 91 -4.22 -16.88 7.74
CA ALA A 91 -3.19 -16.37 8.64
C ALA A 91 -1.90 -17.18 8.53
N ARG A 92 -1.99 -18.50 8.51
CA ARG A 92 -0.83 -19.38 8.33
C ARG A 92 -0.12 -19.13 6.99
N TRP A 93 -0.89 -18.96 5.94
CA TRP A 93 -0.31 -18.70 4.61
C TRP A 93 0.46 -17.38 4.58
N ILE A 94 -0.08 -16.33 5.19
CA ILE A 94 0.59 -15.02 5.28
C ILE A 94 1.89 -15.12 6.09
N GLU A 95 1.90 -15.95 7.14
CA GLU A 95 3.04 -16.12 8.04
C GLU A 95 4.17 -16.98 7.46
N GLU A 96 3.88 -17.81 6.49
CA GLU A 96 4.90 -18.66 5.86
C GLU A 96 6.02 -17.84 5.12
#